data_90eb3ea60508dc1f76836bff8b5490e0
#
_entry.id   90eb3ea60508dc1f76836bff8b5490e0
#
_cell.length_a   1.000
_cell.length_b   1.000
_cell.length_c   1.000
_cell.angle_alpha   90.00
_cell.angle_beta   90.00
_cell.angle_gamma   90.00
#
_symmetry.space_group_name_H-M   'P 1'
#
loop_
_entity.id
_entity.type
_entity.pdbx_description
1 polymer ?
#
loop_
_entity_poly.entity_id
_entity_poly.type
_entity_poly.pdbx_seq_one_letter_code
_entity_poly.pdbx_strand_id
1 'polypeptide(L)'
;MYPARMGKTSSYNGPKSEATEGEALWRALEKSIQDRSGLIKVIDNAPAVSLILNKKGHVVGVVAKKDGKDIRIQAKEGVILASGGYEYSAEMRKAFLPGPSVGGFAFYETPYNEGEGIRIGIKAGAALSKVSTCAARMIWGPPYTTTECA
;
A
#
# COMPACT_ATOMS: atom_id res chain seq x y z
N MET A 1 4.63 19.20 8.00
CA MET A 1 5.95 19.01 7.39
C MET A 1 6.71 18.04 8.28
N TYR A 2 6.93 16.84 7.85
CA TYR A 2 7.86 15.95 8.53
C TYR A 2 9.20 16.68 8.53
N PRO A 3 9.88 16.86 9.64
CA PRO A 3 11.19 17.44 9.59
C PRO A 3 12.05 16.53 8.71
N ALA A 4 12.51 17.03 7.59
CA ALA A 4 13.41 16.36 6.66
C ALA A 4 14.76 15.99 7.28
N ARG A 5 14.81 15.84 8.59
CA ARG A 5 15.99 15.62 9.42
C ARG A 5 15.74 14.63 10.56
N MET A 6 15.02 13.56 10.30
CA MET A 6 15.32 12.39 11.12
C MET A 6 16.50 11.71 10.46
N GLY A 7 17.60 11.65 11.17
CA GLY A 7 18.92 11.30 10.71
C GLY A 7 19.03 10.14 9.74
N LYS A 8 20.13 10.09 9.04
CA LYS A 8 20.49 8.96 8.16
C LYS A 8 20.28 7.68 8.93
N THR A 9 19.49 6.74 8.41
CA THR A 9 19.27 5.46 9.06
C THR A 9 20.62 4.76 9.24
N SER A 10 21.08 4.69 10.47
CA SER A 10 22.38 4.06 10.82
C SER A 10 22.40 2.54 10.58
N SER A 11 21.24 1.97 10.27
CA SER A 11 21.09 0.53 10.04
C SER A 11 21.26 0.11 8.59
N TYR A 12 21.32 1.05 7.65
CA TYR A 12 21.49 0.75 6.24
C TYR A 12 22.96 0.88 5.84
N ASN A 13 23.63 -0.26 5.64
CA ASN A 13 25.02 -0.34 5.15
C ASN A 13 25.16 -0.18 3.64
N GLY A 14 24.18 0.43 2.97
CA GLY A 14 24.26 0.78 1.55
C GLY A 14 25.20 1.96 1.30
N PRO A 15 25.39 2.36 0.03
CA PRO A 15 26.21 3.50 -0.31
C PRO A 15 25.72 4.73 0.45
N LYS A 16 26.64 5.48 1.03
CA LYS A 16 26.37 6.75 1.73
C LYS A 16 25.70 7.71 0.74
N SER A 17 24.38 7.69 0.68
CA SER A 17 23.60 8.61 -0.12
C SER A 17 23.07 9.72 0.78
N GLU A 18 22.89 10.89 0.24
CA GLU A 18 22.18 11.99 0.91
C GLU A 18 20.67 11.73 1.02
N ALA A 19 20.23 10.51 0.69
CA ALA A 19 18.84 10.10 0.72
C ALA A 19 18.25 10.19 2.12
N THR A 20 16.99 10.62 2.20
CA THR A 20 16.20 10.58 3.43
C THR A 20 15.97 9.13 3.86
N GLU A 21 15.61 8.91 5.13
CA GLU A 21 15.43 7.56 5.70
C GLU A 21 14.55 6.65 4.85
N GLY A 22 13.40 7.13 4.42
CA GLY A 22 12.47 6.35 3.58
C GLY A 22 13.04 6.05 2.20
N GLU A 23 13.71 7.00 1.58
CA GLU A 23 14.35 6.83 0.28
C GLU A 23 15.53 5.85 0.35
N ALA A 24 16.34 5.92 1.41
CA ALA A 24 17.45 5.00 1.60
C ALA A 24 16.97 3.56 1.74
N LEU A 25 15.90 3.33 2.52
CA LEU A 25 15.26 2.01 2.63
C LEU A 25 14.71 1.54 1.28
N TRP A 26 14.00 2.41 0.56
CA TRP A 26 13.46 2.09 -0.75
C TRP A 26 14.55 1.66 -1.73
N ARG A 27 15.63 2.44 -1.85
CA ARG A 27 16.76 2.12 -2.73
C ARG A 27 17.42 0.78 -2.39
N ALA A 28 17.51 0.46 -1.09
CA ALA A 28 18.03 -0.83 -0.65
C ALA A 28 17.17 -2.00 -1.09
N LEU A 29 15.85 -1.86 -0.92
CA LEU A 29 14.87 -2.88 -1.34
C LEU A 29 14.86 -3.02 -2.86
N GLU A 30 14.81 -1.91 -3.59
CA GLU A 30 14.85 -1.89 -5.05
C GLU A 30 16.11 -2.58 -5.59
N LYS A 31 17.29 -2.23 -5.05
CA LYS A 31 18.52 -2.91 -5.41
C LYS A 31 18.46 -4.41 -5.12
N SER A 32 17.92 -4.80 -3.98
CA SER A 32 17.75 -6.21 -3.62
C SER A 32 16.84 -6.98 -4.58
N ILE A 33 15.83 -6.32 -5.13
CA ILE A 33 14.95 -6.87 -6.17
C ILE A 33 15.72 -7.02 -7.49
N GLN A 34 16.45 -5.97 -7.90
CA GLN A 34 17.25 -5.97 -9.13
C GLN A 34 18.31 -7.07 -9.12
N ASP A 35 19.04 -7.21 -7.99
CA ASP A 35 20.06 -8.25 -7.80
C ASP A 35 19.46 -9.68 -7.89
N ARG A 36 18.14 -9.82 -7.77
CA ARG A 36 17.39 -11.09 -7.82
C ARG A 36 16.42 -11.15 -9.00
N SER A 37 16.67 -10.41 -10.06
CA SER A 37 15.80 -10.34 -11.25
C SER A 37 15.51 -11.71 -11.90
N GLY A 38 16.39 -12.68 -11.73
CA GLY A 38 16.14 -14.07 -12.15
C GLY A 38 15.10 -14.82 -11.31
N LEU A 39 14.80 -14.35 -10.10
CA LEU A 39 13.84 -14.95 -9.17
C LEU A 39 12.60 -14.09 -8.99
N ILE A 40 12.73 -12.78 -9.16
CA ILE A 40 11.67 -11.78 -8.92
C ILE A 40 11.30 -11.14 -10.25
N LYS A 41 10.02 -11.22 -10.60
CA LYS A 41 9.46 -10.50 -11.74
C LYS A 41 8.59 -9.37 -11.24
N VAL A 42 9.01 -8.14 -11.46
CA VAL A 42 8.20 -6.94 -11.18
C VAL A 42 7.28 -6.68 -12.38
N ILE A 43 6.03 -6.36 -12.12
CA ILE A 43 5.03 -6.00 -13.13
C ILE A 43 4.41 -4.67 -12.70
N ASP A 44 4.89 -3.60 -13.30
CA ASP A 44 4.40 -2.25 -13.03
C ASP A 44 3.13 -1.94 -13.81
N ASN A 45 2.39 -0.93 -13.36
CA ASN A 45 1.14 -0.47 -13.97
C ASN A 45 0.11 -1.60 -14.15
N ALA A 46 0.06 -2.50 -13.17
CA ALA A 46 -0.81 -3.66 -13.17
C ALA A 46 -1.56 -3.80 -11.84
N PRO A 47 -2.50 -2.89 -11.52
CA PRO A 47 -3.27 -2.99 -10.30
C PRO A 47 -3.99 -4.33 -10.19
N ALA A 48 -3.91 -4.95 -9.00
CA ALA A 48 -4.65 -6.16 -8.70
C ALA A 48 -6.15 -5.85 -8.56
N VAL A 49 -6.99 -6.66 -9.17
CA VAL A 49 -8.46 -6.47 -9.20
C VAL A 49 -9.20 -7.51 -8.37
N SER A 50 -8.67 -8.74 -8.31
CA SER A 50 -9.30 -9.82 -7.55
C SER A 50 -8.32 -10.97 -7.30
N LEU A 51 -8.64 -11.80 -6.32
CA LEU A 51 -7.98 -13.09 -6.11
C LEU A 51 -8.69 -14.19 -6.91
N ILE A 52 -7.93 -15.16 -7.35
CA ILE A 52 -8.46 -16.36 -8.01
C ILE A 52 -8.56 -17.45 -6.95
N LEU A 53 -9.76 -17.98 -6.75
CA LEU A 53 -10.02 -19.08 -5.83
C LEU A 53 -10.25 -20.38 -6.60
N ASN A 54 -9.77 -21.48 -6.05
CA ASN A 54 -10.11 -22.80 -6.53
C ASN A 54 -11.48 -23.26 -5.98
N LYS A 55 -11.94 -24.45 -6.39
CA LYS A 55 -13.22 -25.01 -5.94
C LYS A 55 -13.30 -25.26 -4.43
N LYS A 56 -12.16 -25.29 -3.73
CA LYS A 56 -12.08 -25.48 -2.27
C LYS A 56 -11.97 -24.13 -1.52
N GLY A 57 -12.02 -23.00 -2.22
CA GLY A 57 -11.89 -21.67 -1.63
C GLY A 57 -10.44 -21.23 -1.37
N HIS A 58 -9.44 -22.00 -1.80
CA HIS A 58 -8.04 -21.58 -1.63
C HIS A 58 -7.63 -20.58 -2.71
N VAL A 59 -6.84 -19.59 -2.32
CA VAL A 59 -6.27 -18.61 -3.25
C VAL A 59 -5.19 -19.29 -4.07
N VAL A 60 -5.34 -19.25 -5.40
CA VAL A 60 -4.42 -19.88 -6.37
C VAL A 60 -3.87 -18.87 -7.39
N GLY A 61 -4.16 -17.59 -7.21
CA GLY A 61 -3.64 -16.56 -8.11
C GLY A 61 -4.30 -15.21 -7.91
N VAL A 62 -3.94 -14.29 -8.78
CA VAL A 62 -4.46 -12.93 -8.81
C VAL A 62 -4.82 -12.53 -10.24
N VAL A 63 -5.89 -11.77 -10.37
CA VAL A 63 -6.20 -11.04 -11.60
C VAL A 63 -5.69 -9.61 -11.44
N ALA A 64 -4.91 -9.15 -12.38
CA ALA A 64 -4.47 -7.77 -12.45
C ALA A 64 -4.87 -7.17 -13.82
N LYS A 65 -4.96 -5.85 -13.87
CA LYS A 65 -5.31 -5.14 -15.10
C LYS A 65 -4.07 -4.45 -15.65
N LYS A 66 -3.65 -4.84 -16.87
CA LYS A 66 -2.52 -4.22 -17.56
C LYS A 66 -2.93 -3.79 -18.97
N ASP A 67 -2.65 -2.54 -19.30
CA ASP A 67 -2.97 -1.96 -20.62
C ASP A 67 -4.45 -2.18 -21.01
N GLY A 68 -5.36 -2.02 -20.04
CA GLY A 68 -6.80 -2.22 -20.21
C GLY A 68 -7.27 -3.68 -20.28
N LYS A 69 -6.35 -4.65 -20.24
CA LYS A 69 -6.66 -6.09 -20.33
C LYS A 69 -6.43 -6.79 -18.99
N ASP A 70 -7.26 -7.77 -18.69
CA ASP A 70 -7.07 -8.61 -17.52
C ASP A 70 -5.96 -9.63 -17.78
N ILE A 71 -4.98 -9.65 -16.89
CA ILE A 71 -3.94 -10.68 -16.85
C ILE A 71 -4.18 -11.56 -15.62
N ARG A 72 -4.01 -12.85 -15.79
CA ARG A 72 -4.14 -13.83 -14.70
C ARG A 72 -2.77 -14.38 -14.34
N ILE A 73 -2.40 -14.25 -13.08
CA ILE A 73 -1.12 -14.70 -12.55
C ILE A 73 -1.39 -15.82 -11.57
N GLN A 74 -0.88 -17.00 -11.88
CA GLN A 74 -1.00 -18.16 -10.99
C GLN A 74 0.01 -18.04 -9.85
N ALA A 75 -0.44 -18.32 -8.63
CA ALA A 75 0.39 -18.47 -7.44
C ALA A 75 0.43 -19.94 -7.04
N LYS A 76 1.64 -20.50 -6.88
CA LYS A 76 1.82 -21.90 -6.47
C LYS A 76 1.60 -22.08 -4.98
N GLU A 77 2.14 -21.14 -4.17
CA GLU A 77 2.13 -21.21 -2.71
C GLU A 77 1.09 -20.29 -2.07
N GLY A 78 0.87 -19.10 -2.64
CA GLY A 78 -0.09 -18.14 -2.12
C GLY A 78 0.11 -16.74 -2.67
N VAL A 79 -0.71 -15.80 -2.20
CA VAL A 79 -0.66 -14.38 -2.56
C VAL A 79 -0.50 -13.56 -1.29
N ILE A 80 0.47 -12.66 -1.26
CA ILE A 80 0.67 -11.70 -0.17
C ILE A 80 0.02 -10.38 -0.59
N LEU A 81 -0.92 -9.89 0.20
CA LEU A 81 -1.52 -8.57 0.02
C LEU A 81 -0.71 -7.56 0.85
N ALA A 82 0.03 -6.68 0.17
CA ALA A 82 0.86 -5.65 0.77
C ALA A 82 0.59 -4.27 0.14
N SER A 83 -0.66 -4.01 -0.23
CA SER A 83 -1.10 -2.83 -0.98
C SER A 83 -1.46 -1.62 -0.11
N GLY A 84 -0.95 -1.54 1.09
CA GLY A 84 -1.22 -0.43 2.01
C GLY A 84 -2.58 -0.51 2.71
N GLY A 85 -2.99 0.60 3.30
CA GLY A 85 -4.20 0.73 4.10
C GLY A 85 -5.37 1.37 3.37
N TYR A 86 -6.22 2.07 4.13
CA TYR A 86 -7.45 2.70 3.63
C TYR A 86 -7.55 4.18 3.98
N GLU A 87 -6.45 4.82 4.33
CA GLU A 87 -6.37 6.17 4.87
C GLU A 87 -6.98 7.22 3.92
N TYR A 88 -6.90 6.99 2.62
CA TYR A 88 -7.49 7.87 1.60
C TYR A 88 -8.89 7.47 1.16
N SER A 89 -9.41 6.32 1.60
CA SER A 89 -10.82 5.95 1.36
C SER A 89 -11.77 6.66 2.32
N ALA A 90 -12.46 7.70 1.87
CA ALA A 90 -13.46 8.39 2.67
C ALA A 90 -14.57 7.44 3.17
N GLU A 91 -14.98 6.48 2.35
CA GLU A 91 -15.95 5.46 2.69
C GLU A 91 -15.47 4.58 3.85
N MET A 92 -14.25 4.02 3.73
CA MET A 92 -13.71 3.13 4.76
C MET A 92 -13.36 3.88 6.04
N ARG A 93 -12.84 5.11 5.95
CA ARG A 93 -12.65 5.95 7.13
C ARG A 93 -13.95 6.14 7.89
N LYS A 94 -15.02 6.52 7.18
CA LYS A 94 -16.34 6.72 7.78
C LYS A 94 -16.91 5.45 8.40
N ALA A 95 -16.63 4.30 7.80
CA ALA A 95 -17.14 3.01 8.27
C ALA A 95 -16.34 2.46 9.47
N PHE A 96 -15.05 2.70 9.52
CA PHE A 96 -14.15 1.99 10.43
C PHE A 96 -13.58 2.86 11.54
N LEU A 97 -13.33 4.15 11.29
CA LEU A 97 -12.75 5.03 12.30
C LEU A 97 -13.81 5.63 13.20
N PRO A 98 -13.61 5.63 14.52
CA PRO A 98 -14.53 6.26 15.45
C PRO A 98 -14.41 7.79 15.40
N GLY A 99 -15.52 8.48 15.56
CA GLY A 99 -15.59 9.93 15.78
C GLY A 99 -16.12 10.74 14.61
N PRO A 100 -16.57 11.97 14.89
CA PRO A 100 -17.28 12.82 13.91
C PRO A 100 -16.35 13.49 12.89
N SER A 101 -15.06 13.55 13.14
CA SER A 101 -14.10 14.36 12.37
C SER A 101 -13.28 13.58 11.34
N VAL A 102 -13.77 12.43 10.92
CA VAL A 102 -13.07 11.55 9.98
C VAL A 102 -12.82 12.20 8.62
N GLY A 103 -13.57 13.25 8.27
CA GLY A 103 -13.42 13.99 7.02
C GLY A 103 -12.40 15.14 7.08
N GLY A 104 -11.94 15.53 8.27
CA GLY A 104 -11.04 16.67 8.48
C GLY A 104 -9.56 16.33 8.66
N PHE A 105 -9.19 15.05 8.54
CA PHE A 105 -7.81 14.63 8.72
C PHE A 105 -7.05 14.65 7.39
N ALA A 106 -5.91 15.32 7.38
CA ALA A 106 -4.90 15.12 6.35
C ALA A 106 -4.02 13.94 6.76
N PHE A 107 -3.89 12.98 5.88
CA PHE A 107 -3.03 11.83 6.09
C PHE A 107 -1.70 12.03 5.37
N TYR A 108 -0.61 11.71 6.04
CA TYR A 108 0.73 11.82 5.47
C TYR A 108 1.15 10.52 4.80
N GLU A 109 0.30 10.01 3.94
CA GLU A 109 0.47 8.74 3.26
C GLU A 109 0.33 8.94 1.76
N THR A 110 0.60 7.91 1.01
CA THR A 110 0.33 7.93 -0.42
C THR A 110 -1.17 8.01 -0.69
N PRO A 111 -1.62 8.90 -1.60
CA PRO A 111 -3.04 9.05 -1.93
C PRO A 111 -3.66 7.79 -2.55
N TYR A 112 -2.85 6.79 -2.84
CA TYR A 112 -3.29 5.50 -3.39
C TYR A 112 -3.72 4.48 -2.34
N ASN A 113 -3.64 4.80 -1.04
CA ASN A 113 -4.11 3.90 0.04
C ASN A 113 -5.64 3.98 0.20
N GLU A 114 -6.37 3.50 -0.80
CA GLU A 114 -7.84 3.52 -0.84
C GLU A 114 -8.49 2.20 -0.38
N GLY A 115 -7.70 1.24 0.11
CA GLY A 115 -8.19 -0.01 0.69
C GLY A 115 -8.50 -1.13 -0.31
N GLU A 116 -7.94 -1.08 -1.52
CA GLU A 116 -8.19 -2.10 -2.56
C GLU A 116 -7.82 -3.49 -2.09
N GLY A 117 -6.65 -3.66 -1.46
CA GLY A 117 -6.24 -4.96 -0.94
C GLY A 117 -7.17 -5.49 0.13
N ILE A 118 -7.71 -4.61 0.97
CA ILE A 118 -8.72 -4.96 1.98
C ILE A 118 -9.99 -5.46 1.28
N ARG A 119 -10.50 -4.73 0.27
CA ARG A 119 -11.68 -5.15 -0.50
C ARG A 119 -11.48 -6.49 -1.20
N ILE A 120 -10.31 -6.68 -1.80
CA ILE A 120 -9.94 -7.94 -2.47
C ILE A 120 -9.89 -9.09 -1.47
N GLY A 121 -9.30 -8.87 -0.29
CA GLY A 121 -9.23 -9.85 0.79
C GLY A 121 -10.61 -10.25 1.30
N ILE A 122 -11.48 -9.28 1.59
CA ILE A 122 -12.87 -9.52 2.03
C ILE A 122 -13.63 -10.34 0.99
N LYS A 123 -13.54 -9.99 -0.29
CA LYS A 123 -14.18 -10.73 -1.37
C LYS A 123 -13.69 -12.17 -1.47
N ALA A 124 -12.48 -12.46 -1.02
CA ALA A 124 -11.92 -13.80 -0.97
C ALA A 124 -12.24 -14.53 0.34
N GLY A 125 -13.03 -13.94 1.25
CA GLY A 125 -13.46 -14.55 2.50
C GLY A 125 -12.62 -14.18 3.72
N ALA A 126 -11.71 -13.21 3.62
CA ALA A 126 -10.95 -12.74 4.78
C ALA A 126 -11.84 -11.96 5.76
N ALA A 127 -11.59 -12.14 7.05
CA ALA A 127 -12.21 -11.37 8.11
C ALA A 127 -11.38 -10.11 8.44
N LEU A 128 -12.06 -9.05 8.85
CA LEU A 128 -11.43 -7.84 9.34
C LEU A 128 -11.11 -7.95 10.83
N SER A 129 -9.97 -7.44 11.24
CA SER A 129 -9.57 -7.35 12.64
C SER A 129 -8.91 -6.00 12.91
N LYS A 130 -9.26 -5.38 14.03
CA LYS A 130 -8.69 -4.11 14.52
C LYS A 130 -8.73 -2.96 13.50
N VAL A 131 -9.80 -2.88 12.72
CA VAL A 131 -9.96 -1.88 11.65
C VAL A 131 -10.26 -0.46 12.16
N SER A 132 -10.54 -0.30 13.45
CA SER A 132 -10.81 1.01 14.07
C SER A 132 -9.57 1.88 14.27
N THR A 133 -8.40 1.42 13.85
CA THR A 133 -7.15 2.16 13.89
C THR A 133 -6.46 2.02 12.54
N CYS A 134 -5.96 3.11 12.01
CA CYS A 134 -5.08 3.12 10.84
C CYS A 134 -3.72 3.72 11.21
N ALA A 135 -2.69 3.37 10.47
CA ALA A 135 -1.33 3.89 10.66
C ALA A 135 -1.20 5.33 10.12
N ALA A 136 -2.22 6.15 10.37
CA ALA A 136 -2.26 7.51 9.88
C ALA A 136 -1.58 8.45 10.88
N ARG A 137 -0.63 9.23 10.41
CA ARG A 137 -0.18 10.42 11.12
C ARG A 137 -1.13 11.57 10.82
N MET A 138 -1.74 12.09 11.85
CA MET A 138 -2.41 13.38 11.73
C MET A 138 -1.36 14.47 11.60
N ILE A 139 -1.42 15.21 10.50
CA ILE A 139 -0.68 16.44 10.36
C ILE A 139 -1.63 17.57 10.71
N TRP A 140 -1.29 18.33 11.74
CA TRP A 140 -1.97 19.58 12.02
C TRP A 140 -1.45 20.63 11.03
N GLY A 141 -2.29 21.04 10.11
CA GLY A 141 -2.01 22.09 9.14
C GLY A 141 -3.28 22.87 8.83
N PRO A 142 -3.17 24.07 8.25
CA PRO A 142 -4.34 24.78 7.75
C PRO A 142 -5.08 23.89 6.76
N PRO A 143 -6.40 24.02 6.61
CA PRO A 143 -7.16 23.23 5.66
C PRO A 143 -6.56 23.46 4.26
N TYR A 144 -5.86 22.44 3.77
CA TYR A 144 -5.41 22.46 2.39
C TYR A 144 -6.65 22.37 1.51
N THR A 145 -6.83 23.33 0.64
CA THR A 145 -7.79 23.19 -0.44
C THR A 145 -7.33 22.02 -1.30
N THR A 146 -8.26 21.14 -1.64
CA THR A 146 -8.05 19.90 -2.39
C THR A 146 -7.41 20.06 -3.78
N THR A 147 -7.03 21.26 -4.16
CA THR A 147 -6.38 21.65 -5.42
C THR A 147 -4.85 21.58 -5.39
N GLU A 148 -4.23 21.35 -4.24
CA GLU A 148 -2.76 21.34 -4.14
C GLU A 148 -2.14 19.95 -3.89
N CYS A 149 -2.95 18.92 -3.91
CA CYS A 149 -2.50 17.52 -3.80
C CYS A 149 -2.78 16.72 -5.08
N ALA A 150 -2.80 17.39 -6.23
CA ALA A 150 -2.89 16.74 -7.54
C ALA A 150 -1.50 16.65 -8.19
#